data_d69ba4115fe85a224b4ae0af4011dd30
#
_entry.id   d69ba4115fe85a224b4ae0af4011dd30
#
_cell.length_a   1.000
_cell.length_b   1.000
_cell.length_c   1.000
_cell.angle_alpha   90.00
_cell.angle_beta   90.00
_cell.angle_gamma   90.00
#
_symmetry.space_group_name_H-M   'P 1'
#
loop_
_entity.id
_entity.type
_entity.pdbx_description
1 polymer ?
#
loop_
_entity_poly.entity_id
_entity_poly.type
_entity_poly.pdbx_seq_one_letter_code
_entity_poly.pdbx_strand_id
1 'polypeptide(L)'
;MIREKSFEEVLQRFKDIEFNETFDIIVAIANGGIIPAAIINQRLNTGVELLKINLRDPHQRPKYDSPKLVSPIDFDFKDKTILLVEDRIKTGATVNYALELLIDAKQIKTFAVNGKADYSLYDEECFRFPWII
;
A
#
# COMPACT_ATOMS: atom_id res chain seq x y z
N MET A 1 -4.18 -1.77 25.29
CA MET A 1 -5.44 -1.99 24.53
C MET A 1 -5.21 -1.66 23.07
N ILE A 2 -5.60 -2.56 22.17
CA ILE A 2 -5.51 -2.29 20.74
C ILE A 2 -6.70 -1.43 20.33
N ARG A 3 -6.42 -0.31 19.68
CA ARG A 3 -7.46 0.55 19.14
C ARG A 3 -8.07 -0.09 17.91
N GLU A 4 -9.36 0.10 17.75
CA GLU A 4 -10.10 -0.41 16.60
C GLU A 4 -10.93 0.71 15.97
N LYS A 5 -11.12 0.59 14.66
CA LYS A 5 -12.01 1.46 13.91
C LYS A 5 -12.98 0.59 13.14
N SER A 6 -14.21 1.04 13.01
CA SER A 6 -15.21 0.28 12.26
C SER A 6 -14.89 0.30 10.77
N PHE A 7 -15.36 -0.72 10.06
CA PHE A 7 -15.22 -0.76 8.61
C PHE A 7 -15.93 0.45 7.97
N GLU A 8 -17.08 0.83 8.51
CA GLU A 8 -17.83 1.99 8.01
C GLU A 8 -17.03 3.27 8.10
N GLU A 9 -16.36 3.51 9.22
CA GLU A 9 -15.52 4.69 9.40
C GLU A 9 -14.37 4.70 8.39
N VAL A 10 -13.64 3.60 8.28
CA VAL A 10 -12.50 3.51 7.37
C VAL A 10 -12.96 3.64 5.92
N LEU A 11 -14.07 2.97 5.56
CA LEU A 11 -14.62 3.06 4.20
C LEU A 11 -15.00 4.49 3.85
N GLN A 12 -15.54 5.26 4.82
CA GLN A 12 -15.87 6.66 4.59
C GLN A 12 -14.62 7.46 4.25
N ARG A 13 -13.50 7.19 4.93
CA ARG A 13 -12.22 7.83 4.60
C ARG A 13 -11.78 7.52 3.17
N PHE A 14 -11.94 6.27 2.72
CA PHE A 14 -11.65 5.91 1.33
C PHE A 14 -12.54 6.67 0.34
N LYS A 15 -13.79 6.92 0.70
CA LYS A 15 -14.71 7.69 -0.16
C LYS A 15 -14.34 9.17 -0.22
N ASP A 16 -13.85 9.71 0.87
CA ASP A 16 -13.59 11.15 1.00
C ASP A 16 -12.25 11.58 0.44
N ILE A 17 -11.28 10.67 0.34
CA ILE A 17 -9.96 11.03 -0.15
C ILE A 17 -10.02 11.40 -1.63
N GLU A 18 -9.32 12.47 -2.01
CA GLU A 18 -9.26 12.92 -3.39
C GLU A 18 -7.85 12.75 -3.94
N PHE A 19 -7.77 12.21 -5.16
CA PHE A 19 -6.50 12.05 -5.86
C PHE A 19 -6.35 13.16 -6.89
N ASN A 20 -5.17 13.77 -6.93
CA ASN A 20 -4.88 14.88 -7.82
C ASN A 20 -4.29 14.43 -9.16
N GLU A 21 -3.90 13.16 -9.27
CA GLU A 21 -3.31 12.60 -10.47
C GLU A 21 -4.25 11.60 -11.11
N THR A 22 -4.04 11.36 -12.41
CA THR A 22 -4.62 10.22 -13.11
C THR A 22 -3.59 9.09 -13.08
N PHE A 23 -3.95 7.95 -12.51
CA PHE A 23 -3.05 6.80 -12.38
C PHE A 23 -3.28 5.80 -13.50
N ASP A 24 -2.19 5.22 -14.00
CA ASP A 24 -2.25 4.15 -14.99
C ASP A 24 -2.52 2.80 -14.35
N ILE A 25 -1.93 2.57 -13.18
CA ILE A 25 -2.11 1.33 -12.42
C ILE A 25 -2.00 1.60 -10.92
N ILE A 26 -2.59 0.69 -10.15
CA ILE A 26 -2.38 0.60 -8.71
C ILE A 26 -1.44 -0.56 -8.46
N VAL A 27 -0.39 -0.34 -7.68
CA VAL A 27 0.52 -1.39 -7.26
C VAL A 27 0.37 -1.58 -5.76
N ALA A 28 -0.04 -2.77 -5.35
CA ALA A 28 -0.21 -3.11 -3.94
C ALA A 28 1.03 -3.82 -3.43
N ILE A 29 1.58 -3.34 -2.31
CA ILE A 29 2.62 -4.08 -1.61
C ILE A 29 1.92 -5.22 -0.86
N ALA A 30 2.11 -6.43 -1.36
CA ALA A 30 1.46 -7.59 -0.78
C ALA A 30 2.22 -8.08 0.47
N ASN A 31 1.49 -8.51 1.49
CA ASN A 31 0.03 -8.74 1.49
C ASN A 31 -0.78 -7.54 1.99
N GLY A 32 -0.21 -6.68 2.82
CA GLY A 32 -0.96 -5.64 3.53
C GLY A 32 -1.69 -4.64 2.63
N GLY A 33 -1.15 -4.35 1.47
CA GLY A 33 -1.75 -3.40 0.55
C GLY A 33 -2.87 -3.94 -0.33
N ILE A 34 -3.13 -5.26 -0.30
CA ILE A 34 -4.07 -5.89 -1.24
C ILE A 34 -5.50 -5.37 -1.03
N ILE A 35 -6.00 -5.41 0.19
CA ILE A 35 -7.37 -4.98 0.47
C ILE A 35 -7.55 -3.48 0.23
N PRO A 36 -6.66 -2.61 0.74
CA PRO A 36 -6.76 -1.19 0.43
C PRO A 36 -6.74 -0.89 -1.07
N ALA A 37 -5.86 -1.55 -1.82
CA ALA A 37 -5.77 -1.35 -3.26
C ALA A 37 -7.05 -1.76 -3.98
N ALA A 38 -7.65 -2.88 -3.57
CA ALA A 38 -8.90 -3.36 -4.15
C ALA A 38 -10.04 -2.36 -3.90
N ILE A 39 -10.09 -1.77 -2.72
CA ILE A 39 -11.10 -0.76 -2.39
C ILE A 39 -10.92 0.48 -3.28
N ILE A 40 -9.68 0.98 -3.38
CA ILE A 40 -9.37 2.14 -4.20
C ILE A 40 -9.70 1.88 -5.67
N ASN A 41 -9.43 0.67 -6.15
CA ASN A 41 -9.65 0.32 -7.55
C ASN A 41 -11.13 0.36 -7.96
N GLN A 42 -12.05 0.26 -7.00
CA GLN A 42 -13.47 0.44 -7.31
C GLN A 42 -13.75 1.85 -7.84
N ARG A 43 -12.97 2.84 -7.40
CA ARG A 43 -13.09 4.23 -7.88
C ARG A 43 -12.27 4.48 -9.13
N LEU A 44 -11.02 4.00 -9.14
CA LEU A 44 -10.07 4.33 -10.21
C LEU A 44 -10.20 3.41 -11.42
N ASN A 45 -10.56 2.16 -11.20
CA ASN A 45 -10.77 1.17 -12.26
C ASN A 45 -9.57 1.04 -13.21
N THR A 46 -8.37 1.06 -12.65
CA THR A 46 -7.11 0.95 -13.41
C THR A 46 -6.56 -0.47 -13.44
N GLY A 47 -7.05 -1.33 -12.54
CA GLY A 47 -6.43 -2.62 -12.26
C GLY A 47 -5.42 -2.52 -11.15
N VAL A 48 -5.15 -3.67 -10.51
CA VAL A 48 -4.22 -3.78 -9.39
C VAL A 48 -3.17 -4.82 -9.72
N GLU A 49 -1.91 -4.44 -9.60
CA GLU A 49 -0.77 -5.34 -9.69
C GLU A 49 -0.15 -5.53 -8.30
N LEU A 50 0.44 -6.69 -8.06
CA LEU A 50 1.02 -7.02 -6.77
C LEU A 50 2.54 -6.93 -6.81
N LEU A 51 3.11 -6.26 -5.83
CA LEU A 51 4.54 -6.24 -5.58
C LEU A 51 4.79 -6.99 -4.28
N LYS A 52 5.32 -8.20 -4.38
CA LYS A 52 5.44 -9.09 -3.24
C LYS A 52 6.77 -8.85 -2.52
N ILE A 53 6.68 -8.08 -1.45
CA ILE A 53 7.83 -7.74 -0.61
C ILE A 53 7.57 -8.30 0.78
N ASN A 54 8.55 -8.99 1.33
CA ASN A 54 8.42 -9.59 2.65
C ASN A 54 9.57 -9.17 3.56
N LEU A 55 9.22 -8.78 4.79
CA LEU A 55 10.16 -8.51 5.87
C LEU A 55 9.95 -9.50 7.01
N ARG A 56 8.78 -10.15 7.08
CA ARG A 56 8.36 -10.98 8.19
C ARG A 56 8.00 -12.39 7.75
N ASP A 57 8.15 -13.35 8.65
CA ASP A 57 7.72 -14.73 8.43
C ASP A 57 6.20 -14.86 8.60
N PRO A 58 5.61 -16.07 8.35
CA PRO A 58 4.16 -16.27 8.52
C PRO A 58 3.64 -15.99 9.94
N HIS A 59 4.51 -15.99 10.94
CA HIS A 59 4.16 -15.67 12.33
C HIS A 59 4.37 -14.20 12.67
N GLN A 60 4.57 -13.34 11.68
CA GLN A 60 4.79 -11.91 11.81
C GLN A 60 6.09 -11.55 12.53
N ARG A 61 7.05 -12.48 12.59
CA ARG A 61 8.39 -12.21 13.12
C ARG A 61 9.29 -11.70 11.99
N PRO A 62 10.23 -10.81 12.28
CA PRO A 62 11.19 -10.37 11.26
C PRO A 62 11.97 -11.57 10.71
N LYS A 63 11.86 -11.80 9.40
CA LYS A 63 12.56 -12.89 8.72
C LYS A 63 13.86 -12.41 8.08
N TYR A 64 13.89 -11.14 7.67
CA TYR A 64 15.04 -10.54 7.01
C TYR A 64 15.42 -9.26 7.74
N ASP A 65 16.69 -8.88 7.67
CA ASP A 65 17.17 -7.60 8.21
C ASP A 65 16.63 -6.41 7.44
N SER A 66 16.25 -6.64 6.19
CA SER A 66 15.69 -5.61 5.31
C SER A 66 14.59 -6.22 4.43
N PRO A 67 13.70 -5.39 3.84
CA PRO A 67 12.69 -5.89 2.92
C PRO A 67 13.30 -6.63 1.75
N LYS A 68 12.64 -7.68 1.29
CA LYS A 68 13.06 -8.46 0.12
C LYS A 68 11.90 -8.73 -0.81
N LEU A 69 12.17 -8.59 -2.10
CA LEU A 69 11.26 -9.04 -3.14
C LEU A 69 11.25 -10.58 -3.16
N VAL A 70 10.06 -11.17 -2.96
CA VAL A 70 9.92 -12.64 -2.85
C VAL A 70 9.46 -13.31 -4.13
N SER A 71 9.06 -12.54 -5.13
CA SER A 71 8.70 -13.02 -6.47
C SER A 71 9.14 -11.99 -7.49
N PRO A 72 9.54 -12.41 -8.70
CA PRO A 72 9.86 -11.44 -9.74
C PRO A 72 8.67 -10.52 -10.05
N ILE A 73 8.97 -9.28 -10.45
CA ILE A 73 7.96 -8.35 -10.92
C ILE A 73 7.46 -8.86 -12.27
N ASP A 74 6.15 -9.08 -12.39
CA ASP A 74 5.53 -9.69 -13.57
C ASP A 74 4.57 -8.76 -14.30
N PHE A 75 4.71 -7.46 -14.06
CA PHE A 75 3.88 -6.44 -14.72
C PHE A 75 4.77 -5.32 -15.27
N ASP A 76 4.25 -4.62 -16.27
CA ASP A 76 4.95 -3.48 -16.85
C ASP A 76 4.65 -2.21 -16.04
N PHE A 77 5.70 -1.54 -15.60
CA PHE A 77 5.58 -0.29 -14.83
C PHE A 77 6.37 0.87 -15.48
N LYS A 78 7.09 0.60 -16.56
CA LYS A 78 7.92 1.61 -17.21
C LYS A 78 7.06 2.74 -17.76
N ASP A 79 7.47 3.96 -17.48
CA ASP A 79 6.80 5.20 -17.96
C ASP A 79 5.34 5.33 -17.50
N LYS A 80 4.94 4.60 -16.46
CA LYS A 80 3.57 4.66 -15.93
C LYS A 80 3.49 5.50 -14.67
N THR A 81 2.33 6.11 -14.47
CA THR A 81 1.99 6.82 -13.23
C THR A 81 1.32 5.82 -12.30
N ILE A 82 1.93 5.59 -11.16
CA ILE A 82 1.60 4.50 -10.23
C ILE A 82 1.08 5.06 -8.91
N LEU A 83 0.01 4.47 -8.39
CA LEU A 83 -0.37 4.61 -6.98
C LEU A 83 0.14 3.37 -6.25
N LEU A 84 1.14 3.55 -5.39
CA LEU A 84 1.76 2.48 -4.61
C LEU A 84 1.06 2.41 -3.26
N VAL A 85 0.41 1.28 -2.97
CA VAL A 85 -0.49 1.16 -1.84
C VAL A 85 0.08 0.20 -0.79
N GLU A 86 0.13 0.68 0.46
CA GLU A 86 0.48 -0.09 1.65
C GLU A 86 -0.60 0.12 2.71
N ASP A 87 -0.77 -0.82 3.63
CA ASP A 87 -1.70 -0.65 4.74
C ASP A 87 -1.13 0.25 5.84
N ARG A 88 0.09 -0.04 6.26
CA ARG A 88 0.74 0.72 7.35
C ARG A 88 2.18 1.06 6.98
N ILE A 89 2.53 2.32 7.12
CA ILE A 89 3.90 2.79 6.94
C ILE A 89 4.40 3.30 8.29
N LYS A 90 5.42 2.63 8.85
CA LYS A 90 6.06 3.04 10.11
C LYS A 90 7.41 3.70 9.84
N THR A 91 8.38 2.91 9.38
CA THR A 91 9.75 3.41 9.13
C THR A 91 9.94 3.86 7.68
N GLY A 92 9.08 3.38 6.78
CA GLY A 92 9.22 3.62 5.35
C GLY A 92 10.17 2.66 4.64
N ALA A 93 10.78 1.70 5.35
CA ALA A 93 11.78 0.81 4.75
C ALA A 93 11.21 0.01 3.56
N THR A 94 10.02 -0.56 3.73
CA THR A 94 9.37 -1.35 2.67
C THR A 94 9.00 -0.48 1.47
N VAL A 95 8.42 0.69 1.72
CA VAL A 95 8.02 1.63 0.67
C VAL A 95 9.25 2.14 -0.09
N ASN A 96 10.31 2.51 0.63
CA ASN A 96 11.53 2.99 -0.01
C ASN A 96 12.16 1.92 -0.91
N TYR A 97 12.15 0.67 -0.47
CA TYR A 97 12.62 -0.45 -1.28
C TYR A 97 11.75 -0.62 -2.54
N ALA A 98 10.43 -0.53 -2.39
CA ALA A 98 9.51 -0.60 -3.53
C ALA A 98 9.77 0.52 -4.54
N LEU A 99 10.01 1.74 -4.06
CA LEU A 99 10.33 2.87 -4.94
C LEU A 99 11.60 2.62 -5.74
N GLU A 100 12.60 2.00 -5.13
CA GLU A 100 13.84 1.63 -5.84
C GLU A 100 13.57 0.58 -6.93
N LEU A 101 12.74 -0.43 -6.62
CA LEU A 101 12.37 -1.47 -7.57
C LEU A 101 11.62 -0.91 -8.78
N LEU A 102 10.83 0.14 -8.57
CA LEU A 102 9.96 0.73 -9.59
C LEU A 102 10.53 2.01 -10.18
N ILE A 103 11.86 2.16 -10.16
CA ILE A 103 12.53 3.42 -10.53
C ILE A 103 12.23 3.88 -11.96
N ASP A 104 11.90 2.95 -12.87
CA ASP A 104 11.61 3.29 -14.26
C ASP A 104 10.17 3.77 -14.48
N ALA A 105 9.36 3.84 -13.46
CA ALA A 105 8.03 4.44 -13.55
C ALA A 105 8.14 5.94 -13.87
N LYS A 106 7.12 6.49 -14.51
CA LYS A 106 7.06 7.91 -14.79
C LYS A 106 6.89 8.72 -13.51
N GLN A 107 5.97 8.29 -12.66
CA GLN A 107 5.68 8.94 -11.38
C GLN A 107 5.09 7.92 -10.44
N ILE A 108 5.46 8.01 -9.17
CA ILE A 108 4.88 7.15 -8.13
C ILE A 108 4.36 8.05 -7.01
N LYS A 109 3.09 7.87 -6.65
CA LYS A 109 2.52 8.44 -5.45
C LYS A 109 2.22 7.30 -4.49
N THR A 110 2.48 7.53 -3.22
CA THR A 110 2.28 6.52 -2.18
C THR A 110 0.96 6.74 -1.46
N PHE A 111 0.36 5.64 -1.05
CA PHE A 111 -0.86 5.63 -0.25
C PHE A 111 -0.69 4.71 0.94
N ALA A 112 -1.12 5.17 2.11
CA ALA A 112 -1.18 4.35 3.31
C ALA A 112 -2.56 4.48 3.95
N VAL A 113 -3.07 3.37 4.48
CA VAL A 113 -4.24 3.46 5.36
C VAL A 113 -3.84 4.19 6.63
N ASN A 114 -2.70 3.84 7.22
CA ASN A 114 -2.17 4.55 8.38
C ASN A 114 -0.65 4.74 8.24
N GLY A 115 -0.21 5.99 8.23
CA GLY A 115 1.19 6.35 8.13
C GLY A 115 1.40 7.58 7.26
N LYS A 116 2.66 7.98 7.11
CA LYS A 116 3.02 9.14 6.27
C LYS A 116 3.24 8.69 4.84
N ALA A 117 2.45 9.23 3.95
CA ALA A 117 2.50 8.96 2.52
C ALA A 117 2.02 10.20 1.76
N ASP A 118 2.08 10.16 0.44
CA ASP A 118 1.50 11.24 -0.37
C ASP A 118 0.01 11.35 -0.12
N TYR A 119 -0.66 10.21 0.08
CA TYR A 119 -2.06 10.12 0.46
C TYR A 119 -2.18 9.18 1.67
N SER A 120 -2.85 9.63 2.71
CA SER A 120 -3.06 8.82 3.93
C SER A 120 -4.49 9.00 4.41
N LEU A 121 -5.11 7.91 4.85
CA LEU A 121 -6.40 8.01 5.53
C LEU A 121 -6.19 8.45 6.97
N TYR A 122 -5.13 7.95 7.60
CA TYR A 122 -4.76 8.26 8.98
C TYR A 122 -3.25 8.39 9.08
N ASP A 123 -2.81 9.15 10.07
CA ASP A 123 -1.40 9.20 10.47
C ASP A 123 -1.37 9.30 12.00
N GLU A 124 -1.63 8.18 12.66
CA GLU A 124 -1.80 8.12 14.11
C GLU A 124 -1.23 6.82 14.66
N GLU A 125 -1.37 6.61 15.97
CA GLU A 125 -0.92 5.38 16.60
C GLU A 125 -1.56 4.16 15.95
N CYS A 126 -0.90 3.00 16.04
CA CYS A 126 -1.39 1.76 15.47
C CYS A 126 -2.80 1.44 15.95
N PHE A 127 -3.65 1.07 15.01
CA PHE A 127 -4.96 0.52 15.30
C PHE A 127 -5.16 -0.72 14.45
N ARG A 128 -6.10 -1.57 14.85
CA ARG A 128 -6.42 -2.77 14.10
C ARG A 128 -7.28 -2.42 12.91
N PHE A 129 -6.86 -2.82 11.72
CA PHE A 129 -7.66 -2.61 10.52
C PHE A 129 -8.89 -3.51 10.55
N PRO A 130 -10.06 -3.01 10.10
CA PRO A 130 -11.31 -3.77 10.22
C PRO A 130 -11.38 -5.05 9.38
N TRP A 131 -10.47 -5.23 8.42
CA TRP A 131 -10.39 -6.45 7.61
C TRP A 131 -9.45 -7.50 8.19
N ILE A 132 -8.79 -7.23 9.28
CA ILE A 132 -7.93 -8.21 9.96
C ILE A 132 -8.82 -9.11 10.82
N ILE A 133 -8.67 -10.39 10.63
CA ILE A 133 -9.46 -11.40 11.33
C ILE A 133 -8.61 -12.28 12.22
#